data_57d0fa8ce7821150e1c704ab3a03357f
#
_entry.id   57d0fa8ce7821150e1c704ab3a03357f
#
_cell.length_a   1.000
_cell.length_b   1.000
_cell.length_c   1.000
_cell.angle_alpha   90.00
_cell.angle_beta   90.00
_cell.angle_gamma   90.00
#
_symmetry.space_group_name_H-M   'P 1'
#
loop_
_entity.id
_entity.type
_entity.pdbx_description
1 polymer ?
#
loop_
_entity_poly.entity_id
_entity_poly.type
_entity_poly.pdbx_seq_one_letter_code
_entity_poly.pdbx_strand_id
1 'polypeptide(L)'
;MQSPLSIKNIKISLFVQSNLAPCNIKTQFNAHKLAFRVYSTSSQRVNVTGIRSYQEMLDVQQRLKSANVFSHIHHMTIDSIFASRKLPAPVYFNMDAVYQHAKNIVPRHKYSVYYNAEEGSKCLLLPKVQPKKTKKINLKKLFKRQSIQRPPQITLFHTGSVTVMGLKSLSQIDHVNQLICRILKDELQLKQQSG
;
A
#
# COMPACT_ATOMS: atom_id res chain seq x y z
N MET A 1 3.85 -21.93 -10.81
CA MET A 1 4.53 -20.64 -10.51
C MET A 1 3.53 -19.67 -9.91
N GLN A 2 3.87 -19.05 -8.77
CA GLN A 2 2.99 -18.06 -8.15
C GLN A 2 3.18 -16.71 -8.82
N SER A 3 2.10 -16.10 -9.31
CA SER A 3 2.15 -14.74 -9.86
C SER A 3 2.58 -13.76 -8.76
N PRO A 4 3.51 -12.84 -9.03
CA PRO A 4 3.91 -11.83 -8.05
C PRO A 4 2.77 -10.84 -7.78
N LEU A 5 2.86 -10.14 -6.65
CA LEU A 5 2.00 -8.99 -6.39
C LEU A 5 2.25 -7.91 -7.44
N SER A 6 1.18 -7.45 -8.08
CA SER A 6 1.22 -6.34 -9.04
C SER A 6 0.69 -5.05 -8.42
N ILE A 7 1.38 -3.94 -8.68
CA ILE A 7 0.93 -2.61 -8.25
C ILE A 7 -0.34 -2.24 -9.02
N LYS A 8 -1.34 -1.77 -8.30
CA LYS A 8 -2.62 -1.30 -8.85
C LYS A 8 -2.79 0.20 -8.71
N ASN A 9 -2.20 0.76 -7.66
CA ASN A 9 -2.25 2.19 -7.42
C ASN A 9 -1.11 2.61 -6.48
N ILE A 10 -0.45 3.72 -6.81
CA ILE A 10 0.46 4.44 -5.91
C ILE A 10 -0.17 5.80 -5.64
N LYS A 11 -0.27 6.14 -4.37
CA LYS A 11 -0.60 7.49 -3.91
C LYS A 11 0.66 8.16 -3.43
N ILE A 12 0.96 9.34 -3.96
CA ILE A 12 2.08 10.18 -3.55
C ILE A 12 1.60 11.52 -3.02
N SER A 13 2.40 12.12 -2.17
CA SER A 13 2.29 13.52 -1.76
C SER A 13 3.49 14.29 -2.25
N LEU A 14 3.22 15.44 -2.84
CA LEU A 14 4.21 16.43 -3.24
C LEU A 14 4.09 17.65 -2.35
N PHE A 15 5.19 18.14 -1.86
CA PHE A 15 5.28 19.43 -1.18
C PHE A 15 5.83 20.44 -2.17
N VAL A 16 5.00 21.42 -2.52
CA VAL A 16 5.23 22.31 -3.65
C VAL A 16 5.04 23.77 -3.26
N GLN A 17 5.75 24.64 -3.95
CA GLN A 17 5.42 26.05 -4.02
C GLN A 17 4.69 26.28 -5.33
N SER A 18 3.49 26.84 -5.29
CA SER A 18 2.65 27.03 -6.46
C SER A 18 2.39 28.51 -6.71
N ASN A 19 2.46 28.89 -7.97
CA ASN A 19 2.07 30.22 -8.44
C ASN A 19 0.61 30.27 -8.87
N LEU A 20 -0.08 29.12 -8.91
CA LEU A 20 -1.44 28.98 -9.38
C LEU A 20 -2.42 28.67 -8.23
N ALA A 21 -3.65 29.09 -8.40
CA ALA A 21 -4.73 28.70 -7.49
C ALA A 21 -4.96 27.19 -7.54
N PRO A 22 -5.29 26.53 -6.40
CA PRO A 22 -5.48 25.09 -6.32
C PRO A 22 -6.48 24.49 -7.34
N CYS A 23 -7.53 25.24 -7.69
CA CYS A 23 -8.52 24.82 -8.67
C CYS A 23 -7.93 24.66 -10.09
N ASN A 24 -6.99 25.51 -10.47
CA ASN A 24 -6.35 25.47 -11.79
C ASN A 24 -5.45 24.24 -11.94
N ILE A 25 -4.77 23.83 -10.88
CA ILE A 25 -3.93 22.62 -10.86
C ILE A 25 -4.79 21.40 -11.16
N LYS A 26 -5.94 21.26 -10.51
CA LYS A 26 -6.85 20.13 -10.71
C LYS A 26 -7.33 20.03 -12.17
N THR A 27 -7.66 21.15 -12.78
CA THR A 27 -8.18 21.21 -14.15
C THR A 27 -7.12 20.83 -15.19
N GLN A 28 -5.89 21.30 -15.03
CA GLN A 28 -4.81 21.05 -16.01
C GLN A 28 -4.40 19.57 -16.12
N PHE A 29 -4.53 18.79 -15.04
CA PHE A 29 -4.04 17.41 -14.99
C PHE A 29 -5.14 16.33 -15.07
N ASN A 30 -6.42 16.71 -15.06
CA ASN A 30 -7.51 15.74 -15.23
C ASN A 30 -7.46 15.01 -16.60
N ALA A 31 -6.89 15.63 -17.62
CA ALA A 31 -6.73 15.04 -18.96
C ALA A 31 -5.87 13.76 -18.98
N HIS A 32 -5.07 13.50 -17.95
CA HIS A 32 -4.16 12.36 -17.88
C HIS A 32 -4.68 11.21 -17.00
N LYS A 33 -5.98 11.16 -16.68
CA LYS A 33 -6.61 10.15 -15.81
C LYS A 33 -6.02 10.09 -14.39
N LEU A 34 -5.28 11.09 -13.98
CA LEU A 34 -4.74 11.22 -12.64
C LEU A 34 -5.65 12.09 -11.79
N ALA A 35 -5.97 11.63 -10.59
CA ALA A 35 -6.74 12.42 -9.64
C ALA A 35 -5.80 13.25 -8.77
N PHE A 36 -5.92 14.57 -8.86
CA PHE A 36 -5.18 15.49 -8.00
C PHE A 36 -6.06 16.00 -6.88
N ARG A 37 -5.49 16.07 -5.70
CA ARG A 37 -6.12 16.76 -4.57
C ARG A 37 -5.10 17.68 -3.93
N VAL A 38 -5.42 18.97 -3.89
CA VAL A 38 -4.63 19.96 -3.14
C VAL A 38 -5.16 20.01 -1.73
N TYR A 39 -4.31 19.71 -0.76
CA TYR A 39 -4.63 19.87 0.65
C TYR A 39 -4.13 21.22 1.11
N SER A 40 -5.04 22.04 1.60
CA SER A 40 -4.76 23.29 2.31
C SER A 40 -3.79 24.26 1.59
N THR A 41 -4.18 25.48 1.46
CA THR A 41 -3.35 26.54 0.91
C THR A 41 -2.10 26.86 1.76
N SER A 42 -2.14 26.52 3.05
CA SER A 42 -1.01 26.76 3.99
C SER A 42 0.11 25.73 3.89
N SER A 43 -0.17 24.48 3.49
CA SER A 43 0.82 23.42 3.39
C SER A 43 1.31 23.14 1.98
N GLN A 44 0.66 23.72 0.98
CA GLN A 44 0.97 23.54 -0.45
C GLN A 44 1.25 22.06 -0.80
N ARG A 45 0.42 21.19 -0.25
CA ARG A 45 0.56 19.75 -0.43
C ARG A 45 -0.37 19.26 -1.53
N VAL A 46 0.18 18.60 -2.52
CA VAL A 46 -0.55 17.98 -3.63
C VAL A 46 -0.48 16.46 -3.49
N ASN A 47 -1.63 15.81 -3.52
CA ASN A 47 -1.71 14.35 -3.61
C ASN A 47 -2.03 13.95 -5.04
N VAL A 48 -1.30 12.93 -5.52
CA VAL A 48 -1.51 12.29 -6.81
C VAL A 48 -1.86 10.84 -6.59
N THR A 49 -2.91 10.37 -7.25
CA THR A 49 -3.36 8.97 -7.23
C THR A 49 -3.56 8.46 -8.65
N GLY A 50 -3.75 7.14 -8.82
CA GLY A 50 -3.94 6.53 -10.14
C GLY A 50 -2.66 6.06 -10.81
N ILE A 51 -1.51 6.22 -10.16
CA ILE A 51 -0.20 5.79 -10.63
C ILE A 51 -0.11 4.26 -10.49
N ARG A 52 0.31 3.56 -11.56
CA ARG A 52 0.33 2.09 -11.60
C ARG A 52 1.72 1.47 -11.61
N SER A 53 2.75 2.29 -11.80
CA SER A 53 4.15 1.83 -11.80
C SER A 53 5.07 2.87 -11.20
N TYR A 54 6.28 2.44 -10.82
CA TYR A 54 7.31 3.37 -10.36
C TYR A 54 7.75 4.32 -11.48
N GLN A 55 7.83 3.84 -12.73
CA GLN A 55 8.17 4.68 -13.88
C GLN A 55 7.12 5.77 -14.09
N GLU A 56 5.84 5.42 -14.06
CA GLU A 56 4.75 6.39 -14.11
C GLU A 56 4.85 7.45 -13.01
N MET A 57 5.30 7.07 -11.81
CA MET A 57 5.51 8.00 -10.71
C MET A 57 6.62 9.02 -11.01
N LEU A 58 7.71 8.57 -11.61
CA LEU A 58 8.80 9.45 -12.05
C LEU A 58 8.35 10.37 -13.18
N ASP A 59 7.61 9.84 -14.14
CA ASP A 59 7.05 10.61 -15.28
C ASP A 59 6.10 11.70 -14.78
N VAL A 60 5.24 11.40 -13.80
CA VAL A 60 4.35 12.41 -13.18
C VAL A 60 5.16 13.55 -12.58
N GLN A 61 6.21 13.24 -11.83
CA GLN A 61 7.06 14.26 -11.23
C GLN A 61 7.72 15.15 -12.29
N GLN A 62 8.23 14.53 -13.35
CA GLN A 62 8.87 15.27 -14.44
C GLN A 62 7.87 16.15 -15.20
N ARG A 63 6.68 15.62 -15.51
CA ARG A 63 5.61 16.37 -16.18
C ARG A 63 5.12 17.55 -15.35
N LEU A 64 4.99 17.37 -14.04
CA LEU A 64 4.59 18.46 -13.12
C LEU A 64 5.63 19.59 -13.09
N LYS A 65 6.93 19.23 -13.16
CA LYS A 65 8.01 20.22 -13.29
C LYS A 65 7.97 20.94 -14.63
N SER A 66 7.82 20.19 -15.74
CA SER A 66 7.82 20.73 -17.10
C SER A 66 6.61 21.62 -17.38
N ALA A 67 5.47 21.36 -16.75
CA ALA A 67 4.25 22.13 -16.93
C ALA A 67 4.27 23.50 -16.24
N ASN A 68 5.35 23.82 -15.54
CA ASN A 68 5.54 25.09 -14.80
C ASN A 68 4.40 25.46 -13.82
N VAL A 69 3.64 24.42 -13.39
CA VAL A 69 2.49 24.57 -12.48
C VAL A 69 2.98 24.91 -11.08
N PHE A 70 4.16 24.40 -10.72
CA PHE A 70 4.82 24.66 -9.46
C PHE A 70 6.12 25.39 -9.70
N SER A 71 6.36 26.47 -8.97
CA SER A 71 7.64 27.15 -9.00
C SER A 71 8.76 26.27 -8.42
N HIS A 72 8.42 25.42 -7.44
CA HIS A 72 9.36 24.46 -6.87
C HIS A 72 8.66 23.23 -6.28
N ILE A 73 9.26 22.05 -6.47
CA ILE A 73 8.87 20.80 -5.79
C ILE A 73 9.95 20.51 -4.74
N HIS A 74 9.62 20.70 -3.47
CA HIS A 74 10.57 20.53 -2.36
C HIS A 74 10.89 19.06 -2.12
N HIS A 75 9.85 18.22 -1.97
CA HIS A 75 10.04 16.78 -1.85
C HIS A 75 8.79 15.99 -2.21
N MET A 76 8.98 14.70 -2.49
CA MET A 76 7.93 13.73 -2.78
C MET A 76 7.98 12.60 -1.76
N THR A 77 6.79 12.16 -1.31
CA THR A 77 6.65 10.98 -0.45
C THR A 77 5.64 10.00 -1.03
N ILE A 78 5.90 8.71 -0.86
CA ILE A 78 4.90 7.66 -1.15
C ILE A 78 3.98 7.56 0.07
N ASP A 79 2.73 7.95 -0.09
CA ASP A 79 1.73 7.86 0.96
C ASP A 79 1.23 6.42 1.14
N SER A 80 1.00 5.73 0.02
CA SER A 80 0.48 4.36 0.04
C SER A 80 0.65 3.71 -1.32
N ILE A 81 1.02 2.43 -1.33
CA ILE A 81 0.92 1.56 -2.49
C ILE A 81 -0.19 0.54 -2.22
N PHE A 82 -1.08 0.37 -3.18
CA PHE A 82 -2.02 -0.72 -3.27
C PHE A 82 -1.53 -1.74 -4.28
N ALA A 83 -1.39 -2.99 -3.86
CA ALA A 83 -0.99 -4.09 -4.72
C ALA A 83 -2.01 -5.23 -4.62
N SER A 84 -2.15 -6.01 -5.67
CA SER A 84 -2.98 -7.20 -5.67
C SER A 84 -2.36 -8.32 -6.49
N ARG A 85 -2.80 -9.54 -6.19
CA ARG A 85 -2.52 -10.74 -6.95
C ARG A 85 -3.82 -11.50 -7.22
N LYS A 86 -3.97 -12.02 -8.42
CA LYS A 86 -4.96 -13.06 -8.73
C LYS A 86 -4.21 -14.31 -9.16
N LEU A 87 -4.66 -15.47 -8.75
CA LEU A 87 -4.19 -16.72 -9.33
C LEU A 87 -4.79 -16.90 -10.74
N PRO A 88 -4.07 -17.52 -11.67
CA PRO A 88 -4.51 -17.67 -13.06
C PRO A 88 -5.75 -18.56 -13.22
N ALA A 89 -5.98 -19.49 -12.28
CA ALA A 89 -7.17 -20.32 -12.22
C ALA A 89 -7.91 -20.12 -10.89
N PRO A 90 -9.22 -20.30 -10.81
CA PRO A 90 -9.94 -20.24 -9.55
C PRO A 90 -9.49 -21.41 -8.66
N VAL A 91 -8.73 -21.07 -7.65
CA VAL A 91 -8.28 -22.01 -6.61
C VAL A 91 -8.99 -21.61 -5.33
N TYR A 92 -9.82 -22.53 -4.81
CA TYR A 92 -10.52 -22.29 -3.57
C TYR A 92 -9.69 -22.82 -2.41
N PHE A 93 -9.32 -21.94 -1.49
CA PHE A 93 -8.56 -22.25 -0.27
C PHE A 93 -9.50 -22.61 0.88
N ASN A 94 -9.09 -23.55 1.70
CA ASN A 94 -9.67 -23.75 3.02
C ASN A 94 -9.24 -22.59 3.92
N MET A 95 -10.16 -21.67 4.19
CA MET A 95 -9.84 -20.43 4.93
C MET A 95 -9.58 -20.69 6.41
N ASP A 96 -10.11 -21.76 7.00
CA ASP A 96 -9.78 -22.17 8.38
C ASP A 96 -8.32 -22.59 8.46
N ALA A 97 -7.85 -23.41 7.55
CA ALA A 97 -6.45 -23.81 7.47
C ALA A 97 -5.52 -22.62 7.23
N VAL A 98 -5.88 -21.73 6.30
CA VAL A 98 -5.15 -20.48 6.03
C VAL A 98 -5.07 -19.60 7.29
N TYR A 99 -6.16 -19.47 8.03
CA TYR A 99 -6.22 -18.70 9.26
C TYR A 99 -5.32 -19.29 10.35
N GLN A 100 -5.41 -20.59 10.60
CA GLN A 100 -4.58 -21.26 11.61
C GLN A 100 -3.08 -21.14 11.26
N HIS A 101 -2.74 -21.35 9.99
CA HIS A 101 -1.37 -21.22 9.54
C HIS A 101 -0.88 -19.76 9.65
N ALA A 102 -1.68 -18.79 9.25
CA ALA A 102 -1.36 -17.36 9.41
C ALA A 102 -1.12 -16.98 10.87
N LYS A 103 -1.93 -17.47 11.81
CA LYS A 103 -1.72 -17.24 13.26
C LYS A 103 -0.38 -17.74 13.77
N ASN A 104 0.12 -18.84 13.20
CA ASN A 104 1.36 -19.45 13.62
C ASN A 104 2.61 -18.75 13.09
N ILE A 105 2.57 -18.27 11.82
CA ILE A 105 3.76 -17.73 11.16
C ILE A 105 3.82 -16.21 11.12
N VAL A 106 2.68 -15.51 11.25
CA VAL A 106 2.64 -14.05 11.20
C VAL A 106 3.19 -13.45 12.50
N PRO A 107 4.10 -12.48 12.45
CA PRO A 107 4.63 -11.83 13.62
C PRO A 107 3.53 -11.17 14.48
N ARG A 108 3.22 -11.76 15.63
CA ARG A 108 2.13 -11.32 16.53
C ARG A 108 2.29 -9.88 17.04
N HIS A 109 3.50 -9.34 17.07
CA HIS A 109 3.76 -7.95 17.46
C HIS A 109 3.46 -6.95 16.33
N LYS A 110 3.39 -7.42 15.06
CA LYS A 110 3.12 -6.58 13.89
C LYS A 110 1.68 -6.65 13.42
N TYR A 111 1.05 -7.84 13.54
CA TYR A 111 -0.27 -8.09 12.98
C TYR A 111 -1.22 -8.74 13.99
N SER A 112 -2.50 -8.44 13.81
CA SER A 112 -3.62 -9.24 14.30
C SER A 112 -4.22 -9.98 13.11
N VAL A 113 -4.50 -11.27 13.27
CA VAL A 113 -5.12 -12.10 12.23
C VAL A 113 -6.60 -12.28 12.57
N TYR A 114 -7.47 -11.98 11.62
CA TYR A 114 -8.92 -12.07 11.77
C TYR A 114 -9.51 -12.93 10.66
N TYR A 115 -10.45 -13.78 11.05
CA TYR A 115 -11.24 -14.60 10.16
C TYR A 115 -12.63 -14.75 10.76
N ASN A 116 -13.67 -14.58 9.95
CA ASN A 116 -15.04 -14.88 10.34
C ASN A 116 -15.47 -16.15 9.61
N ALA A 117 -15.69 -17.23 10.35
CA ALA A 117 -16.07 -18.52 9.80
C ALA A 117 -17.47 -18.50 9.14
N GLU A 118 -18.39 -17.66 9.61
CA GLU A 118 -19.73 -17.52 9.03
C GLU A 118 -19.68 -16.89 7.63
N GLU A 119 -18.82 -15.89 7.43
CA GLU A 119 -18.57 -15.29 6.11
C GLU A 119 -17.72 -16.19 5.21
N GLY A 120 -16.78 -16.95 5.77
CA GLY A 120 -15.92 -17.93 5.12
C GLY A 120 -15.03 -17.43 3.97
N SER A 121 -15.16 -16.16 3.59
CA SER A 121 -14.66 -15.64 2.31
C SER A 121 -13.27 -15.04 2.36
N LYS A 122 -12.78 -14.61 3.53
CA LYS A 122 -11.52 -13.85 3.65
C LYS A 122 -10.85 -13.97 5.01
N CYS A 123 -9.51 -13.94 5.01
CA CYS A 123 -8.67 -13.78 6.19
C CYS A 123 -7.94 -12.44 6.12
N LEU A 124 -7.97 -11.67 7.21
CA LEU A 124 -7.41 -10.33 7.31
C LEU A 124 -6.21 -10.32 8.25
N LEU A 125 -5.10 -9.77 7.78
CA LEU A 125 -3.94 -9.42 8.60
C LEU A 125 -3.94 -7.91 8.79
N LEU A 126 -4.38 -7.46 9.96
CA LEU A 126 -4.45 -6.03 10.28
C LEU A 126 -3.21 -5.59 11.06
N PRO A 127 -2.60 -4.47 10.68
CA PRO A 127 -1.45 -3.93 11.39
C PRO A 127 -1.83 -3.55 12.82
N LYS A 128 -1.07 -4.03 13.81
CA LYS A 128 -1.22 -3.58 15.18
C LYS A 128 -0.75 -2.15 15.33
N VAL A 129 -1.62 -1.31 15.85
CA VAL A 129 -1.25 0.04 16.26
C VAL A 129 -0.44 -0.08 17.55
N GLN A 130 0.87 0.10 17.47
CA GLN A 130 1.65 0.22 18.70
C GLN A 130 1.20 1.50 19.43
N PRO A 131 0.80 1.41 20.71
CA PRO A 131 0.50 2.61 21.49
C PRO A 131 1.74 3.50 21.45
N LYS A 132 1.54 4.77 21.10
CA LYS A 132 2.60 5.76 21.19
C LYS A 132 3.02 5.79 22.67
N LYS A 133 4.22 5.29 23.00
CA LYS A 133 4.80 5.55 24.31
C LYS A 133 4.88 7.07 24.42
N THR A 134 4.08 7.64 25.27
CA THR A 134 4.11 9.06 25.64
C THR A 134 5.40 9.34 26.40
N LYS A 135 6.53 9.32 25.71
CA LYS A 135 7.77 9.88 26.24
C LYS A 135 7.66 11.39 26.10
N LYS A 136 7.91 12.11 27.22
CA LYS A 136 8.06 13.56 27.24
C LYS A 136 8.78 14.01 25.97
N ILE A 137 8.12 14.83 25.18
CA ILE A 137 8.56 15.23 23.84
C ILE A 137 9.78 16.13 24.00
N ASN A 138 10.96 15.61 23.73
CA ASN A 138 12.15 16.39 23.61
C ASN A 138 12.12 17.05 22.22
N LEU A 139 11.83 18.35 22.15
CA LEU A 139 11.62 19.14 20.94
C LEU A 139 12.74 18.98 19.89
N LYS A 140 13.99 18.71 20.31
CA LYS A 140 15.10 18.43 19.40
C LYS A 140 14.98 17.09 18.62
N LYS A 141 14.09 16.17 19.01
CA LYS A 141 13.82 14.91 18.31
C LYS A 141 12.64 14.98 17.32
N LEU A 142 11.96 16.11 17.22
CA LEU A 142 10.83 16.29 16.30
C LEU A 142 11.26 16.21 14.82
N PHE A 143 12.48 16.58 14.50
CA PHE A 143 13.01 16.56 13.12
C PHE A 143 13.50 15.18 12.64
N LYS A 144 13.66 14.19 13.51
CA LYS A 144 13.95 12.79 13.17
C LYS A 144 12.74 11.90 13.44
N ARG A 145 11.55 12.29 13.05
CA ARG A 145 10.44 11.34 12.92
C ARG A 145 10.73 10.44 11.72
N GLN A 146 11.51 9.40 11.95
CA GLN A 146 11.32 8.17 11.18
C GLN A 146 9.84 7.84 11.30
N SER A 147 9.10 8.01 10.22
CA SER A 147 7.69 7.60 10.14
C SER A 147 7.66 6.16 10.63
N ILE A 148 6.99 5.91 11.76
CA ILE A 148 6.76 4.54 12.24
C ILE A 148 6.06 3.86 11.07
N GLN A 149 6.81 3.05 10.33
CA GLN A 149 6.28 2.37 9.16
C GLN A 149 5.29 1.33 9.69
N ARG A 150 4.02 1.68 9.65
CA ARG A 150 2.97 0.71 9.94
C ARG A 150 3.08 -0.41 8.91
N PRO A 151 3.02 -1.67 9.34
CA PRO A 151 2.94 -2.76 8.37
C PRO A 151 1.68 -2.60 7.52
N PRO A 152 1.68 -3.07 6.26
CA PRO A 152 0.52 -2.99 5.39
C PRO A 152 -0.60 -3.91 5.87
N GLN A 153 -1.83 -3.59 5.51
CA GLN A 153 -2.97 -4.50 5.65
C GLN A 153 -2.93 -5.52 4.51
N ILE A 154 -3.14 -6.79 4.83
CA ILE A 154 -3.19 -7.89 3.87
C ILE A 154 -4.55 -8.57 3.98
N THR A 155 -5.21 -8.79 2.85
CA THR A 155 -6.46 -9.56 2.76
C THR A 155 -6.23 -10.75 1.84
N LEU A 156 -6.47 -11.95 2.35
CA LEU A 156 -6.43 -13.21 1.63
C LEU A 156 -7.87 -13.66 1.40
N PHE A 157 -8.24 -13.92 0.15
CA PHE A 157 -9.58 -14.37 -0.22
C PHE A 157 -9.58 -15.87 -0.51
N HIS A 158 -10.71 -16.52 -0.24
CA HIS A 158 -10.90 -17.95 -0.52
C HIS A 158 -10.63 -18.33 -2.00
N THR A 159 -10.81 -17.38 -2.92
CA THR A 159 -10.51 -17.55 -4.35
C THR A 159 -9.01 -17.47 -4.68
N GLY A 160 -8.13 -17.42 -3.68
CA GLY A 160 -6.69 -17.23 -3.87
C GLY A 160 -6.28 -15.81 -4.26
N SER A 161 -7.24 -14.90 -4.43
CA SER A 161 -6.92 -13.49 -4.63
C SER A 161 -6.34 -12.88 -3.36
N VAL A 162 -5.42 -11.94 -3.53
CA VAL A 162 -4.79 -11.22 -2.42
C VAL A 162 -4.82 -9.74 -2.69
N THR A 163 -5.13 -8.94 -1.68
CA THR A 163 -4.96 -7.49 -1.72
C THR A 163 -4.09 -7.00 -0.59
N VAL A 164 -3.26 -6.02 -0.88
CA VAL A 164 -2.32 -5.41 0.08
C VAL A 164 -2.45 -3.90 0.00
N MET A 165 -2.72 -3.27 1.14
CA MET A 165 -2.90 -1.82 1.24
C MET A 165 -1.95 -1.20 2.26
N GLY A 166 -1.45 -0.01 1.97
CA GLY A 166 -0.63 0.77 2.92
C GLY A 166 0.86 0.50 2.84
N LEU A 167 1.34 -0.19 1.80
CA LEU A 167 2.77 -0.29 1.50
C LEU A 167 3.38 1.11 1.29
N LYS A 168 4.62 1.30 1.71
CA LYS A 168 5.34 2.57 1.67
C LYS A 168 6.56 2.55 0.75
N SER A 169 6.97 1.37 0.32
CA SER A 169 8.11 1.18 -0.59
C SER A 169 7.95 -0.06 -1.44
N LEU A 170 8.69 -0.15 -2.53
CA LEU A 170 8.73 -1.34 -3.38
C LEU A 170 9.32 -2.54 -2.64
N SER A 171 10.35 -2.34 -1.82
CA SER A 171 10.96 -3.42 -1.04
C SER A 171 9.97 -4.08 -0.06
N GLN A 172 8.95 -3.37 0.40
CA GLN A 172 7.90 -3.97 1.21
C GLN A 172 7.01 -4.94 0.41
N ILE A 173 6.90 -4.76 -0.91
CA ILE A 173 6.11 -5.66 -1.78
C ILE A 173 6.72 -7.06 -1.73
N ASP A 174 8.04 -7.17 -1.88
CA ASP A 174 8.75 -8.46 -1.87
C ASP A 174 8.62 -9.16 -0.52
N HIS A 175 8.82 -8.42 0.57
CA HIS A 175 8.66 -8.98 1.93
C HIS A 175 7.24 -9.49 2.17
N VAL A 176 6.23 -8.73 1.76
CA VAL A 176 4.83 -9.12 1.90
C VAL A 176 4.50 -10.29 0.99
N ASN A 177 5.02 -10.30 -0.24
CA ASN A 177 4.83 -11.41 -1.16
C ASN A 177 5.41 -12.72 -0.58
N GLN A 178 6.62 -12.67 0.00
CA GLN A 178 7.22 -13.81 0.69
C GLN A 178 6.35 -14.29 1.87
N LEU A 179 5.82 -13.36 2.67
CA LEU A 179 4.92 -13.70 3.78
C LEU A 179 3.66 -14.40 3.27
N ILE A 180 3.01 -13.87 2.24
CA ILE A 180 1.82 -14.46 1.62
C ILE A 180 2.13 -15.86 1.07
N CYS A 181 3.27 -16.03 0.39
CA CYS A 181 3.70 -17.32 -0.13
C CYS A 181 3.87 -18.36 0.99
N ARG A 182 4.43 -17.96 2.12
CA ARG A 182 4.56 -18.83 3.29
C ARG A 182 3.21 -19.22 3.88
N ILE A 183 2.27 -18.25 4.00
CA ILE A 183 0.93 -18.51 4.52
C ILE A 183 0.17 -19.50 3.64
N LEU A 184 0.30 -19.40 2.32
CA LEU A 184 -0.45 -20.21 1.36
C LEU A 184 0.29 -21.49 0.92
N LYS A 185 1.49 -21.75 1.42
CA LYS A 185 2.36 -22.83 0.91
C LYS A 185 1.67 -24.19 0.99
N ASP A 186 1.13 -24.54 2.14
CA ASP A 186 0.57 -25.85 2.40
C ASP A 186 -0.71 -26.08 1.57
N GLU A 187 -1.57 -25.08 1.50
CA GLU A 187 -2.78 -25.13 0.67
C GLU A 187 -2.48 -25.26 -0.82
N LEU A 188 -1.39 -24.63 -1.29
CA LEU A 188 -0.97 -24.73 -2.69
C LEU A 188 -0.37 -26.10 -3.01
N GLN A 189 0.35 -26.73 -2.05
CA GLN A 189 0.92 -28.06 -2.24
C GLN A 189 -0.16 -29.14 -2.29
N LEU A 190 -1.17 -29.07 -1.41
CA LEU A 190 -2.28 -30.02 -1.39
C LEU A 190 -3.06 -30.02 -2.73
N LYS A 191 -3.19 -28.86 -3.36
CA LYS A 191 -3.94 -28.73 -4.63
C LYS A 191 -3.14 -29.12 -5.88
N GLN A 192 -1.81 -29.15 -5.79
CA GLN A 192 -0.95 -29.68 -6.86
C GLN A 192 -0.93 -31.21 -6.87
N GLN A 193 -1.27 -31.87 -5.75
CA GLN A 193 -1.34 -33.33 -5.64
C GLN A 193 -2.70 -33.89 -6.01
N SER A 194 -3.74 -33.04 -6.09
CA SER A 194 -5.13 -33.46 -6.37
C SER A 194 -5.59 -33.14 -7.79
N GLY A 195 -4.75 -32.66 -8.66
CA GLY A 195 -5.02 -32.37 -10.07
C GLY A 195 -3.99 -33.02 -10.98
#